data_aeaf6d83d0e52590e0c5f836d6430ccf
#
_entry.id   aeaf6d83d0e52590e0c5f836d6430ccf
#
_cell.length_a   1.000
_cell.length_b   1.000
_cell.length_c   1.000
_cell.angle_alpha   90.00
_cell.angle_beta   90.00
_cell.angle_gamma   90.00
#
_symmetry.space_group_name_H-M   'P 1'
#
loop_
_entity.id
_entity.type
_entity.pdbx_description
1 polymer ?
#
loop_
_entity_poly.entity_id
_entity_poly.type
_entity_poly.pdbx_seq_one_letter_code
_entity_poly.pdbx_strand_id
1 'polypeptide(L)'
;DKIWTRGVIFNSEITSPSNYRALLHLDAWLKKNKIVGITGLDTRSLTNFIRDKGAPKGTIAYSINGKFNVSKLTNSTIKWGGLKNLDLAETVTTPKNYTWKGLQNWKRERGIKKNTKIRFHVGAIDDGKKKNILRYFSDFKCKVTVVSCKTTAEKIINLKPNGIFLSN
;
A
#
# COMPACT_ATOMS: atom_id res chain seq x y z
N ASP A 1 -2.40 8.77 4.91
CA ASP A 1 -2.57 7.68 3.95
C ASP A 1 -3.59 6.67 4.49
N LYS A 2 -4.47 6.17 3.62
CA LYS A 2 -5.42 5.12 3.98
C LYS A 2 -4.68 3.77 4.02
N ILE A 3 -4.95 2.97 5.05
CA ILE A 3 -4.41 1.63 5.18
C ILE A 3 -5.44 0.67 4.59
N TRP A 4 -5.01 -0.14 3.63
CA TRP A 4 -5.87 -1.09 2.92
C TRP A 4 -5.80 -2.49 3.52
N THR A 5 -4.72 -2.79 4.25
CA THR A 5 -4.54 -4.06 4.97
C THR A 5 -5.63 -4.25 6.03
N ARG A 6 -6.23 -5.43 6.09
CA ARG A 6 -7.25 -5.81 7.08
C ARG A 6 -6.66 -6.48 8.30
N GLY A 7 -5.48 -7.07 8.16
CA GLY A 7 -4.75 -7.73 9.23
C GLY A 7 -3.30 -7.95 8.83
N VAL A 8 -2.45 -8.27 9.79
CA VAL A 8 -1.01 -8.50 9.60
C VAL A 8 -0.60 -9.76 10.31
N ILE A 9 0.27 -10.55 9.69
CA ILE A 9 0.83 -11.76 10.28
C ILE A 9 2.35 -11.60 10.33
N PHE A 10 2.93 -11.81 11.51
CA PHE A 10 4.36 -11.72 11.75
C PHE A 10 4.91 -13.08 12.19
N ASN A 11 6.12 -13.39 11.76
CA ASN A 11 6.85 -14.55 12.26
C ASN A 11 7.27 -14.36 13.74
N SER A 12 7.80 -13.18 14.04
CA SER A 12 8.34 -12.83 15.35
C SER A 12 7.50 -11.78 16.05
N GLU A 13 7.69 -11.63 17.34
CA GLU A 13 7.10 -10.54 18.11
C GLU A 13 7.59 -9.17 17.62
N ILE A 14 6.78 -8.14 17.84
CA ILE A 14 7.13 -6.77 17.49
C ILE A 14 8.09 -6.23 18.55
N THR A 15 9.33 -6.01 18.15
CA THR A 15 10.38 -5.42 19.00
C THR A 15 10.29 -3.90 19.05
N SER A 16 11.02 -3.29 19.98
CA SER A 16 11.19 -1.84 20.02
C SER A 16 11.76 -1.31 18.70
N PRO A 17 11.36 -0.09 18.28
CA PRO A 17 11.87 0.51 17.05
C PRO A 17 13.39 0.65 17.06
N SER A 18 14.07 0.10 16.07
CA SER A 18 15.52 0.22 15.90
C SER A 18 15.93 1.37 14.98
N ASN A 19 14.98 1.94 14.24
CA ASN A 19 15.26 3.06 13.34
C ASN A 19 15.01 4.39 14.05
N TYR A 20 16.03 5.25 14.10
CA TYR A 20 15.95 6.58 14.72
C TYR A 20 14.87 7.50 14.14
N ARG A 21 14.31 7.17 12.97
CA ARG A 21 13.20 7.90 12.33
C ARG A 21 11.84 7.39 12.76
N ALA A 22 11.77 6.36 13.58
CA ALA A 22 10.50 5.83 14.05
C ALA A 22 9.77 6.87 14.92
N LEU A 23 8.53 7.16 14.55
CA LEU A 23 7.67 8.10 15.27
C LEU A 23 6.73 7.39 16.24
N LEU A 24 6.53 6.08 16.07
CA LEU A 24 5.59 5.30 16.85
C LEU A 24 6.01 3.82 16.82
N HIS A 25 5.79 3.13 17.93
CA HIS A 25 5.92 1.68 18.00
C HIS A 25 4.90 1.01 17.07
N LEU A 26 5.28 -0.07 16.36
CA LEU A 26 4.41 -0.69 15.35
C LEU A 26 3.10 -1.22 15.95
N ASP A 27 3.14 -1.83 17.14
CA ASP A 27 1.93 -2.29 17.84
C ASP A 27 0.97 -1.13 18.12
N ALA A 28 1.48 -0.01 18.66
CA ALA A 28 0.68 1.19 18.91
C ALA A 28 0.09 1.76 17.61
N TRP A 29 0.85 1.70 16.49
CA TRP A 29 0.37 2.12 15.19
C TRP A 29 -0.74 1.21 14.65
N LEU A 30 -0.61 -0.11 14.79
CA LEU A 30 -1.65 -1.07 14.41
C LEU A 30 -2.93 -0.84 15.22
N LYS A 31 -2.82 -0.70 16.55
CA LYS A 31 -3.94 -0.39 17.43
C LYS A 31 -4.66 0.90 17.05
N LYS A 32 -3.88 1.99 16.83
CA LYS A 32 -4.42 3.27 16.38
C LYS A 32 -5.23 3.16 15.08
N ASN A 33 -4.82 2.28 14.18
CA ASN A 33 -5.47 2.07 12.88
C ASN A 33 -6.48 0.92 12.90
N LYS A 34 -6.74 0.31 14.06
CA LYS A 34 -7.68 -0.81 14.25
C LYS A 34 -7.35 -2.02 13.35
N ILE A 35 -6.06 -2.31 13.17
CA ILE A 35 -5.57 -3.45 12.41
C ILE A 35 -5.22 -4.57 13.38
N VAL A 36 -5.81 -5.74 13.16
CA VAL A 36 -5.48 -6.93 13.95
C VAL A 36 -4.15 -7.50 13.48
N GLY A 37 -3.24 -7.78 14.43
CA GLY A 37 -1.96 -8.44 14.18
C GLY A 37 -1.88 -9.78 14.89
N ILE A 38 -1.19 -10.73 14.28
CA ILE A 38 -0.83 -12.02 14.88
C ILE A 38 0.69 -12.18 14.76
N THR A 39 1.33 -12.58 15.86
CA THR A 39 2.76 -12.91 15.91
C THR A 39 2.99 -14.39 16.18
N GLY A 40 4.20 -14.88 15.95
CA GLY A 40 4.59 -16.25 16.26
C GLY A 40 4.12 -17.31 15.27
N LEU A 41 3.77 -16.92 14.04
CA LEU A 41 3.39 -17.86 12.99
C LEU A 41 4.54 -18.09 12.01
N ASP A 42 4.67 -19.33 11.53
CA ASP A 42 5.58 -19.64 10.42
C ASP A 42 5.06 -19.02 9.11
N THR A 43 5.49 -17.78 8.89
CA THR A 43 5.11 -17.01 7.69
C THR A 43 5.71 -17.59 6.42
N ARG A 44 6.80 -18.36 6.47
CA ARG A 44 7.37 -19.02 5.30
C ARG A 44 6.48 -20.17 4.85
N SER A 45 6.06 -21.03 5.77
CA SER A 45 5.09 -22.11 5.46
C SER A 45 3.77 -21.55 4.95
N LEU A 46 3.29 -20.46 5.55
CA LEU A 46 2.08 -19.77 5.08
C LEU A 46 2.26 -19.23 3.64
N THR A 47 3.41 -18.62 3.34
CA THR A 47 3.70 -18.11 1.98
C THR A 47 3.78 -19.24 0.96
N ASN A 48 4.42 -20.36 1.31
CA ASN A 48 4.48 -21.55 0.46
C ASN A 48 3.07 -22.11 0.20
N PHE A 49 2.25 -22.22 1.24
CA PHE A 49 0.86 -22.66 1.10
C PHE A 49 0.06 -21.75 0.15
N ILE A 50 0.19 -20.42 0.29
CA ILE A 50 -0.49 -19.46 -0.59
C ILE A 50 0.01 -19.61 -2.04
N ARG A 51 1.30 -19.81 -2.25
CA ARG A 51 1.89 -20.01 -3.57
C ARG A 51 1.35 -21.29 -4.24
N ASP A 52 1.25 -22.37 -3.49
CA ASP A 52 0.91 -23.68 -4.03
C ASP A 52 -0.62 -23.85 -4.22
N LYS A 53 -1.42 -23.22 -3.37
CA LYS A 53 -2.90 -23.33 -3.37
C LYS A 53 -3.61 -22.09 -3.93
N GLY A 54 -2.88 -21.05 -4.29
CA GLY A 54 -3.44 -19.74 -4.63
C GLY A 54 -3.78 -18.92 -3.39
N ALA A 55 -4.50 -17.81 -3.55
CA ALA A 55 -4.90 -16.92 -2.46
C ALA A 55 -6.10 -17.49 -1.68
N PRO A 56 -5.89 -18.24 -0.59
CA PRO A 56 -6.99 -18.81 0.19
C PRO A 56 -7.73 -17.70 0.94
N LYS A 57 -9.00 -17.97 1.21
CA LYS A 57 -9.79 -17.12 2.10
C LYS A 57 -9.33 -17.36 3.55
N GLY A 58 -9.22 -16.28 4.33
CA GLY A 58 -8.82 -16.35 5.73
C GLY A 58 -9.52 -15.29 6.57
N THR A 59 -9.69 -15.57 7.85
CA THR A 59 -10.20 -14.62 8.83
C THR A 59 -9.19 -14.47 9.96
N ILE A 60 -8.88 -13.23 10.31
CA ILE A 60 -8.09 -12.88 11.49
C ILE A 60 -9.06 -12.25 12.49
N ALA A 61 -9.04 -12.73 13.73
CA ALA A 61 -9.90 -12.23 14.79
C ALA A 61 -9.10 -11.93 16.06
N TYR A 62 -9.55 -10.94 16.82
CA TYR A 62 -9.07 -10.60 18.14
C TYR A 62 -10.21 -10.72 19.16
N SER A 63 -9.92 -11.26 20.32
CA SER A 63 -10.86 -11.36 21.43
C SER A 63 -10.17 -11.00 22.74
N ILE A 64 -10.74 -10.06 23.49
CA ILE A 64 -10.20 -9.59 24.79
C ILE A 64 -10.10 -10.73 25.81
N ASN A 65 -11.06 -11.63 25.80
CA ASN A 65 -11.16 -12.76 26.73
C ASN A 65 -10.57 -14.07 26.19
N GLY A 66 -9.90 -14.02 25.01
CA GLY A 66 -9.31 -15.20 24.36
C GLY A 66 -10.31 -16.23 23.84
N LYS A 67 -11.62 -15.98 23.93
CA LYS A 67 -12.65 -16.92 23.46
C LYS A 67 -13.04 -16.60 22.03
N PHE A 68 -13.08 -17.65 21.19
CA PHE A 68 -13.44 -17.54 19.79
C PHE A 68 -14.55 -18.55 19.43
N ASN A 69 -15.52 -18.09 18.69
CA ASN A 69 -16.47 -18.99 18.04
C ASN A 69 -15.91 -19.38 16.66
N VAL A 70 -15.16 -20.49 16.64
CA VAL A 70 -14.48 -20.97 15.42
C VAL A 70 -15.47 -21.24 14.29
N SER A 71 -16.62 -21.85 14.58
CA SER A 71 -17.65 -22.13 13.56
C SER A 71 -18.17 -20.84 12.91
N LYS A 72 -18.37 -19.78 13.70
CA LYS A 72 -18.79 -18.47 13.17
C LYS A 72 -17.72 -17.86 12.29
N LEU A 73 -16.45 -17.93 12.69
CA LEU A 73 -15.31 -17.41 11.91
C LEU A 73 -15.14 -18.17 10.60
N THR A 74 -15.21 -19.51 10.65
CA THR A 74 -15.16 -20.36 9.46
C THR A 74 -16.30 -20.06 8.49
N ASN A 75 -17.52 -19.95 8.98
CA ASN A 75 -18.67 -19.59 8.15
C ASN A 75 -18.52 -18.20 7.51
N SER A 76 -17.98 -17.22 8.25
CA SER A 76 -17.67 -15.89 7.69
C SER A 76 -16.64 -15.96 6.58
N THR A 77 -15.59 -16.79 6.77
CA THR A 77 -14.53 -17.01 5.78
C THR A 77 -15.10 -17.63 4.50
N ILE A 78 -15.92 -18.65 4.62
CA ILE A 78 -16.53 -19.35 3.48
C ILE A 78 -17.48 -18.41 2.69
N LYS A 79 -18.30 -17.65 3.41
CA LYS A 79 -19.28 -16.71 2.82
C LYS A 79 -18.62 -15.51 2.13
N TRP A 80 -17.37 -15.19 2.46
CA TRP A 80 -16.69 -14.09 1.78
C TRP A 80 -16.45 -14.42 0.29
N GLY A 81 -16.87 -13.54 -0.61
CA GLY A 81 -16.78 -13.74 -2.06
C GLY A 81 -15.35 -13.87 -2.62
N GLY A 82 -14.33 -13.52 -1.84
CA GLY A 82 -12.93 -13.50 -2.30
C GLY A 82 -12.61 -12.25 -3.09
N LEU A 83 -11.51 -12.30 -3.82
CA LEU A 83 -11.02 -11.18 -4.66
C LEU A 83 -11.46 -11.29 -6.12
N LYS A 84 -12.03 -12.43 -6.53
CA LYS A 84 -12.46 -12.65 -7.91
C LYS A 84 -13.53 -11.64 -8.31
N ASN A 85 -13.35 -11.03 -9.47
CA ASN A 85 -14.25 -10.01 -10.06
C ASN A 85 -14.31 -8.68 -9.26
N LEU A 86 -13.36 -8.42 -8.34
CA LEU A 86 -13.24 -7.11 -7.71
C LEU A 86 -12.28 -6.24 -8.51
N ASP A 87 -12.70 -5.04 -8.89
CA ASP A 87 -11.80 -4.00 -9.37
C ASP A 87 -11.15 -3.30 -8.18
N LEU A 88 -10.01 -3.83 -7.76
CA LEU A 88 -9.26 -3.26 -6.65
C LEU A 88 -8.53 -1.97 -7.04
N ALA A 89 -8.16 -1.82 -8.31
CA ALA A 89 -7.52 -0.59 -8.81
C ALA A 89 -8.47 0.60 -8.67
N GLU A 90 -9.74 0.44 -9.04
CA GLU A 90 -10.77 1.45 -8.83
C GLU A 90 -10.95 1.84 -7.36
N THR A 91 -10.82 0.86 -6.46
CA THR A 91 -10.96 1.10 -5.01
C THR A 91 -9.81 1.90 -4.42
N VAL A 92 -8.57 1.73 -4.93
CA VAL A 92 -7.35 2.32 -4.36
C VAL A 92 -6.84 3.55 -5.13
N THR A 93 -7.34 3.79 -6.33
CA THR A 93 -6.93 4.93 -7.16
C THR A 93 -7.21 6.28 -6.51
N THR A 94 -6.48 7.30 -6.95
CA THR A 94 -6.75 8.68 -6.48
C THR A 94 -8.14 9.16 -6.92
N PRO A 95 -8.91 9.79 -6.04
CA PRO A 95 -10.23 10.31 -6.40
C PRO A 95 -10.17 11.56 -7.30
N LYS A 96 -9.04 12.28 -7.28
CA LYS A 96 -8.79 13.48 -8.09
C LYS A 96 -7.37 13.48 -8.62
N ASN A 97 -7.22 13.95 -9.86
CA ASN A 97 -5.90 14.17 -10.44
C ASN A 97 -5.14 15.24 -9.66
N TYR A 98 -3.85 15.06 -9.49
CA TYR A 98 -3.01 16.05 -8.81
C TYR A 98 -1.57 16.03 -9.32
N THR A 99 -0.89 17.15 -9.15
CA THR A 99 0.55 17.22 -9.40
C THR A 99 1.30 16.84 -8.13
N TRP A 100 2.22 15.88 -8.25
CA TRP A 100 3.12 15.55 -7.15
C TRP A 100 4.02 16.74 -6.83
N LYS A 101 4.14 17.08 -5.54
CA LYS A 101 4.81 18.32 -5.09
C LYS A 101 6.34 18.30 -5.22
N GLY A 102 6.92 17.36 -5.96
CA GLY A 102 8.34 17.29 -6.22
C GLY A 102 9.20 16.92 -5.01
N LEU A 103 8.60 16.23 -4.03
CA LEU A 103 9.35 15.70 -2.89
C LEU A 103 10.22 14.53 -3.36
N GLN A 104 11.53 14.66 -3.14
CA GLN A 104 12.52 13.63 -3.43
C GLN A 104 12.58 12.57 -2.33
N ASN A 105 13.32 11.47 -2.58
CA ASN A 105 13.63 10.50 -1.55
C ASN A 105 14.43 11.14 -0.42
N TRP A 106 14.18 10.66 0.79
CA TRP A 106 14.98 11.06 1.95
C TRP A 106 16.42 10.58 1.78
N LYS A 107 17.38 11.47 2.05
CA LYS A 107 18.80 11.17 2.11
C LYS A 107 19.36 11.70 3.43
N ARG A 108 20.29 10.93 4.02
CA ARG A 108 20.86 11.26 5.34
C ARG A 108 21.44 12.68 5.38
N GLU A 109 22.12 13.10 4.32
CA GLU A 109 22.83 14.37 4.26
C GLU A 109 21.90 15.58 4.05
N ARG A 110 20.72 15.36 3.50
CA ARG A 110 19.82 16.45 3.09
C ARG A 110 18.35 16.31 3.53
N GLY A 111 18.01 15.19 4.18
CA GLY A 111 16.61 14.89 4.50
C GLY A 111 15.71 14.74 3.27
N ILE A 112 14.47 15.24 3.34
CA ILE A 112 13.52 15.28 2.22
C ILE A 112 13.57 16.66 1.59
N LYS A 113 13.96 16.74 0.32
CA LYS A 113 14.01 18.00 -0.44
C LYS A 113 13.01 18.04 -1.58
N LYS A 114 12.59 19.23 -1.93
CA LYS A 114 11.79 19.51 -3.11
C LYS A 114 12.70 19.67 -4.32
N ASN A 115 12.32 19.08 -5.45
CA ASN A 115 13.03 19.28 -6.71
C ASN A 115 12.68 20.66 -7.29
N THR A 116 13.71 21.48 -7.59
CA THR A 116 13.55 22.83 -8.14
C THR A 116 13.79 22.91 -9.64
N LYS A 117 14.52 21.94 -10.22
CA LYS A 117 14.79 21.88 -11.67
C LYS A 117 14.03 20.71 -12.29
N ILE A 118 12.99 21.01 -13.04
CA ILE A 118 12.20 20.02 -13.78
C ILE A 118 12.75 19.93 -15.20
N ARG A 119 12.94 18.69 -15.69
CA ARG A 119 13.40 18.39 -17.06
C ARG A 119 12.35 17.64 -17.87
N PHE A 120 11.58 16.79 -17.23
CA PHE A 120 10.60 15.92 -17.87
C PHE A 120 9.25 16.01 -17.17
N HIS A 121 8.19 15.70 -17.90
CA HIS A 121 6.85 15.56 -17.37
C HIS A 121 6.38 14.11 -17.54
N VAL A 122 5.91 13.48 -16.45
CA VAL A 122 5.39 12.12 -16.42
C VAL A 122 3.91 12.16 -16.04
N GLY A 123 3.07 11.54 -16.85
CA GLY A 123 1.70 11.20 -16.50
C GLY A 123 1.68 9.84 -15.80
N ALA A 124 1.32 9.79 -14.52
CA ALA A 124 1.30 8.55 -13.74
C ALA A 124 -0.13 8.10 -13.48
N ILE A 125 -0.53 6.96 -14.04
CA ILE A 125 -1.84 6.33 -13.78
C ILE A 125 -1.76 5.62 -12.44
N ASP A 126 -2.75 5.87 -11.58
CA ASP A 126 -2.78 5.38 -10.21
C ASP A 126 -3.68 4.15 -10.07
N ASP A 127 -3.07 2.98 -10.09
CA ASP A 127 -3.72 1.69 -9.81
C ASP A 127 -3.36 1.16 -8.40
N GLY A 128 -2.99 2.08 -7.48
CA GLY A 128 -2.53 1.75 -6.13
C GLY A 128 -1.05 2.04 -5.89
N LYS A 129 -0.54 3.07 -6.54
CA LYS A 129 0.88 3.43 -6.56
C LYS A 129 1.54 3.55 -5.19
N LYS A 130 2.77 3.09 -5.12
CA LYS A 130 3.66 3.36 -3.99
C LYS A 130 4.26 4.77 -4.10
N LYS A 131 4.06 5.62 -3.10
CA LYS A 131 4.58 7.00 -3.09
C LYS A 131 6.09 7.10 -3.33
N ASN A 132 6.83 6.05 -2.98
CA ASN A 132 8.26 6.06 -3.20
C ASN A 132 8.64 6.12 -4.69
N ILE A 133 7.82 5.56 -5.56
CA ILE A 133 8.00 5.66 -7.03
C ILE A 133 7.93 7.13 -7.47
N LEU A 134 6.97 7.90 -6.95
CA LEU A 134 6.85 9.33 -7.26
C LEU A 134 8.07 10.12 -6.77
N ARG A 135 8.67 9.71 -5.64
CA ARG A 135 9.91 10.32 -5.14
C ARG A 135 11.10 10.03 -6.05
N TYR A 136 11.19 8.81 -6.59
CA TYR A 136 12.22 8.49 -7.59
C TYR A 136 12.08 9.33 -8.85
N PHE A 137 10.86 9.50 -9.38
CA PHE A 137 10.66 10.43 -10.49
C PHE A 137 11.12 11.85 -10.14
N SER A 138 10.88 12.31 -8.91
CA SER A 138 11.40 13.61 -8.47
C SER A 138 12.92 13.66 -8.39
N ASP A 139 13.58 12.56 -7.99
CA ASP A 139 15.06 12.46 -8.02
C ASP A 139 15.60 12.58 -9.44
N PHE A 140 14.88 12.05 -10.44
CA PHE A 140 15.19 12.17 -11.87
C PHE A 140 14.70 13.48 -12.51
N LYS A 141 14.35 14.48 -11.69
CA LYS A 141 13.89 15.81 -12.12
C LYS A 141 12.62 15.78 -12.96
N CYS A 142 11.73 14.84 -12.68
CA CYS A 142 10.44 14.77 -13.31
C CYS A 142 9.38 15.56 -12.52
N LYS A 143 8.56 16.32 -13.24
CA LYS A 143 7.22 16.72 -12.80
C LYS A 143 6.31 15.52 -12.99
N VAL A 144 5.55 15.14 -11.98
CA VAL A 144 4.61 14.02 -12.09
C VAL A 144 3.19 14.52 -11.90
N THR A 145 2.35 14.27 -12.91
CA THR A 145 0.89 14.43 -12.78
C THR A 145 0.28 13.06 -12.55
N VAL A 146 -0.28 12.87 -11.38
CA VAL A 146 -0.96 11.62 -10.99
C VAL A 146 -2.40 11.71 -11.40
N VAL A 147 -2.87 10.71 -12.15
CA VAL A 147 -4.24 10.62 -12.65
C VAL A 147 -4.91 9.34 -12.18
N SER A 148 -6.23 9.37 -12.07
CA SER A 148 -7.02 8.19 -11.72
C SER A 148 -6.92 7.11 -12.80
N CYS A 149 -7.06 5.84 -12.42
CA CYS A 149 -7.15 4.69 -13.34
C CYS A 149 -8.28 4.85 -14.38
N LYS A 150 -9.31 5.65 -14.08
CA LYS A 150 -10.44 5.96 -14.99
C LYS A 150 -10.15 7.07 -16.00
N THR A 151 -8.95 7.65 -16.00
CA THR A 151 -8.62 8.75 -16.90
C THR A 151 -8.40 8.21 -18.31
N THR A 152 -9.12 8.78 -19.30
CA THR A 152 -9.00 8.34 -20.69
C THR A 152 -7.62 8.66 -21.26
N ALA A 153 -7.17 7.86 -22.25
CA ALA A 153 -5.90 8.08 -22.93
C ALA A 153 -5.78 9.50 -23.51
N GLU A 154 -6.84 10.02 -24.12
CA GLU A 154 -6.89 11.39 -24.65
C GLU A 154 -6.58 12.46 -23.59
N LYS A 155 -7.20 12.32 -22.38
CA LYS A 155 -6.94 13.25 -21.28
C LYS A 155 -5.49 13.19 -20.81
N ILE A 156 -4.88 12.01 -20.83
CA ILE A 156 -3.47 11.84 -20.46
C ILE A 156 -2.55 12.44 -21.50
N ILE A 157 -2.83 12.19 -22.79
CA ILE A 157 -2.06 12.74 -23.91
C ILE A 157 -2.15 14.29 -23.92
N ASN A 158 -3.32 14.84 -23.62
CA ASN A 158 -3.53 16.29 -23.54
C ASN A 158 -2.71 16.98 -22.42
N LEU A 159 -2.22 16.23 -21.43
CA LEU A 159 -1.23 16.75 -20.47
C LEU A 159 0.15 16.95 -21.09
N LYS A 160 0.35 16.51 -22.34
CA LYS A 160 1.63 16.54 -23.08
C LYS A 160 2.81 16.00 -22.25
N PRO A 161 2.72 14.79 -21.69
CA PRO A 161 3.81 14.22 -20.92
C PRO A 161 4.94 13.75 -21.84
N ASN A 162 6.17 13.78 -21.33
CA ASN A 162 7.30 13.14 -22.00
C ASN A 162 7.29 11.61 -21.87
N GLY A 163 6.55 11.08 -20.87
CA GLY A 163 6.38 9.65 -20.63
C GLY A 163 5.14 9.38 -19.78
N ILE A 164 4.61 8.17 -19.93
CA ILE A 164 3.46 7.67 -19.17
C ILE A 164 3.94 6.52 -18.31
N PHE A 165 3.57 6.54 -17.03
CA PHE A 165 3.82 5.48 -16.07
C PHE A 165 2.50 4.80 -15.68
N LEU A 166 2.42 3.50 -15.90
CA LEU A 166 1.34 2.63 -15.43
C LEU A 166 1.78 2.03 -14.10
N SER A 167 1.08 2.35 -13.02
CA SER A 167 1.36 1.72 -11.73
C SER A 167 0.69 0.34 -11.64
N ASN A 168 1.16 -0.49 -10.74
CA ASN A 168 0.52 -1.74 -10.39
C ASN A 168 0.32 -1.83 -8.87
#